data_d07688a68e7fc8c9eaa38988a0d46bed
#
_entry.id   d07688a68e7fc8c9eaa38988a0d46bed
#
_cell.length_a   1.000
_cell.length_b   1.000
_cell.length_c   1.000
_cell.angle_alpha   90.00
_cell.angle_beta   90.00
_cell.angle_gamma   90.00
#
_symmetry.space_group_name_H-M   'P 1'
#
loop_
_entity.id
_entity.type
_entity.pdbx_description
1 polymer ?
#
loop_
_entity_poly.entity_id
_entity_poly.type
_entity_poly.pdbx_seq_one_letter_code
_entity_poly.pdbx_strand_id
1 'polypeptide(L)'
;GDSKIPFDIGFWEGVDGSRIMIAADARKYSTKWKDEDLSRSAYLQELGERNPDNVVYHYYGVGDTGGSPTIQSVRTVQKSVLSDGPVRIISAETDRMFKDYLPYEDHPDLPVWKSELLMDVHATGCYTSQAAMKLFNRRNELLADAAERSAVIADWAGTSSYPKEFLTDAWKRFIWHQFHDDITGTSIPRAYEFSWNDELLSMKHFANVMTISVGAFS
;
A
#
# COMPACT_ATOMS: atom_id res chain seq x y z
N GLY A 1 11.53 3.98 7.59
CA GLY A 1 10.43 4.88 7.99
C GLY A 1 10.77 5.65 9.26
N ASP A 2 10.02 6.68 9.52
CA ASP A 2 10.25 7.57 10.66
C ASP A 2 9.86 6.94 11.99
N SER A 3 9.04 5.90 11.97
CA SER A 3 8.52 5.22 13.17
C SER A 3 9.56 4.45 13.99
N LYS A 4 10.82 4.48 13.62
CA LYS A 4 11.94 3.86 14.35
C LYS A 4 11.65 2.43 14.84
N ILE A 5 11.00 1.63 14.00
CA ILE A 5 10.76 0.22 14.30
C ILE A 5 12.12 -0.45 14.51
N PRO A 6 12.35 -1.15 15.65
CA PRO A 6 13.66 -1.63 16.04
C PRO A 6 14.11 -2.91 15.32
N PHE A 7 13.34 -3.36 14.32
CA PHE A 7 13.60 -4.58 13.54
C PHE A 7 13.24 -4.38 12.08
N ASP A 8 13.76 -5.24 11.21
CA ASP A 8 13.46 -5.22 9.79
C ASP A 8 12.29 -6.15 9.42
N ILE A 9 12.22 -7.32 10.06
CA ILE A 9 11.21 -8.35 9.83
C ILE A 9 10.53 -8.68 11.15
N GLY A 10 9.21 -8.74 11.17
CA GLY A 10 8.43 -9.03 12.37
C GLY A 10 6.94 -8.90 12.13
N PHE A 11 6.18 -8.69 13.18
CA PHE A 11 4.74 -8.48 13.13
C PHE A 11 4.36 -7.04 13.47
N TRP A 12 3.33 -6.56 12.80
CA TRP A 12 2.58 -5.38 13.20
C TRP A 12 1.23 -5.81 13.78
N GLU A 13 0.99 -5.43 15.03
CA GLU A 13 -0.24 -5.76 15.77
C GLU A 13 -1.18 -4.56 15.78
N GLY A 14 -2.40 -4.77 15.30
CA GLY A 14 -3.48 -3.79 15.34
C GLY A 14 -4.08 -3.61 16.75
N VAL A 15 -4.98 -2.65 16.88
CA VAL A 15 -5.66 -2.33 18.16
C VAL A 15 -6.55 -3.45 18.69
N ASP A 16 -7.01 -4.32 17.80
CA ASP A 16 -7.83 -5.50 18.10
C ASP A 16 -7.01 -6.76 18.38
N GLY A 17 -5.67 -6.66 18.34
CA GLY A 17 -4.75 -7.77 18.51
C GLY A 17 -4.47 -8.58 17.25
N SER A 18 -5.11 -8.26 16.12
CA SER A 18 -4.79 -8.87 14.82
C SER A 18 -3.37 -8.56 14.41
N ARG A 19 -2.68 -9.52 13.80
CA ARG A 19 -1.28 -9.38 13.38
C ARG A 19 -1.12 -9.62 11.90
N ILE A 20 -0.27 -8.82 11.29
CA ILE A 20 0.26 -9.05 9.95
C ILE A 20 1.78 -9.08 10.01
N MET A 21 2.39 -9.91 9.19
CA MET A 21 3.83 -9.89 9.03
C MET A 21 4.24 -8.68 8.20
N ILE A 22 5.32 -8.01 8.62
CA ILE A 22 5.87 -6.85 7.93
C ILE A 22 7.37 -7.01 7.65
N ALA A 23 7.81 -6.42 6.55
CA ALA A 23 9.21 -6.08 6.29
C ALA A 23 9.34 -4.56 6.45
N ALA A 24 9.70 -4.10 7.64
CA ALA A 24 9.68 -2.69 8.00
C ALA A 24 10.79 -1.89 7.32
N ASP A 25 11.90 -2.53 7.01
CA ASP A 25 13.01 -1.93 6.26
C ASP A 25 13.49 -2.85 5.14
N ALA A 26 12.83 -2.75 3.98
CA ALA A 26 13.26 -3.41 2.76
C ALA A 26 14.47 -2.69 2.10
N ARG A 27 15.16 -1.88 2.89
CA ARG A 27 16.33 -1.10 2.55
C ARG A 27 16.00 0.04 1.58
N LYS A 28 16.97 0.46 0.81
CA LYS A 28 16.83 1.68 0.01
C LYS A 28 15.68 1.56 -0.99
N TYR A 29 14.86 2.58 -1.06
CA TYR A 29 13.79 2.75 -2.04
C TYR A 29 14.29 2.65 -3.50
N SER A 30 15.56 2.98 -3.73
CA SER A 30 16.22 2.81 -5.01
C SER A 30 17.58 2.18 -4.79
N THR A 31 17.76 0.96 -5.25
CA THR A 31 19.04 0.23 -5.17
C THR A 31 19.50 -0.20 -6.54
N LYS A 32 20.74 0.17 -6.88
CA LYS A 32 21.42 -0.26 -8.10
C LYS A 32 22.63 -1.09 -7.71
N TRP A 33 22.56 -2.36 -8.01
CA TRP A 33 23.71 -3.25 -7.84
C TRP A 33 24.73 -2.99 -8.95
N LYS A 34 26.01 -2.98 -8.58
CA LYS A 34 27.13 -2.90 -9.51
C LYS A 34 27.62 -4.32 -9.82
N ASP A 35 28.68 -4.46 -10.62
CA ASP A 35 29.24 -5.76 -10.95
C ASP A 35 29.98 -6.37 -9.74
N GLU A 36 29.23 -7.04 -8.89
CA GLU A 36 29.65 -7.66 -7.65
C GLU A 36 28.99 -9.04 -7.49
N ASP A 37 29.51 -9.85 -6.57
CA ASP A 37 28.86 -11.10 -6.15
C ASP A 37 28.17 -10.88 -4.79
N LEU A 38 26.86 -10.75 -4.83
CA LEU A 38 26.05 -10.48 -3.63
C LEU A 38 26.10 -11.64 -2.63
N SER A 39 26.38 -12.86 -3.09
CA SER A 39 26.53 -14.01 -2.20
C SER A 39 27.75 -13.91 -1.25
N ARG A 40 28.67 -13.00 -1.57
CA ARG A 40 29.88 -12.70 -0.79
C ARG A 40 29.87 -11.30 -0.18
N SER A 41 28.70 -10.64 -0.18
CA SER A 41 28.54 -9.30 0.37
C SER A 41 28.59 -9.32 1.90
N ALA A 42 29.63 -8.74 2.48
CA ALA A 42 29.73 -8.56 3.93
C ALA A 42 28.56 -7.71 4.48
N TYR A 43 28.10 -6.74 3.71
CA TYR A 43 26.95 -5.92 4.07
C TYR A 43 25.66 -6.75 4.20
N LEU A 44 25.37 -7.65 3.26
CA LEU A 44 24.17 -8.51 3.34
C LEU A 44 24.30 -9.54 4.46
N GLN A 45 25.50 -10.05 4.72
CA GLN A 45 25.76 -10.95 5.83
C GLN A 45 25.49 -10.25 7.17
N GLU A 46 26.06 -9.08 7.39
CA GLU A 46 25.83 -8.27 8.60
C GLU A 46 24.35 -7.92 8.80
N LEU A 47 23.62 -7.64 7.71
CA LEU A 47 22.18 -7.42 7.78
C LEU A 47 21.42 -8.69 8.18
N GLY A 48 21.80 -9.83 7.64
CA GLY A 48 21.18 -11.11 7.99
C GLY A 48 21.34 -11.42 9.48
N GLU A 49 22.53 -11.22 10.03
CA GLU A 49 22.83 -11.46 11.46
C GLU A 49 21.95 -10.64 12.42
N ARG A 50 21.37 -9.53 11.94
CA ARG A 50 20.46 -8.67 12.74
C ARG A 50 19.01 -9.10 12.68
N ASN A 51 18.65 -9.96 11.75
CA ASN A 51 17.27 -10.38 11.51
C ASN A 51 17.03 -11.80 12.00
N PRO A 52 15.79 -12.14 12.37
CA PRO A 52 15.39 -13.50 12.61
C PRO A 52 15.74 -14.40 11.42
N ASP A 53 16.18 -15.63 11.71
CA ASP A 53 16.54 -16.65 10.72
C ASP A 53 17.62 -16.23 9.70
N ASN A 54 18.33 -15.15 9.99
CA ASN A 54 19.31 -14.54 9.09
C ASN A 54 18.76 -14.16 7.71
N VAL A 55 17.47 -13.83 7.62
CA VAL A 55 16.80 -13.44 6.38
C VAL A 55 16.92 -11.94 6.17
N VAL A 56 17.22 -11.54 4.93
CA VAL A 56 17.19 -10.15 4.47
C VAL A 56 16.19 -10.03 3.33
N TYR A 57 15.20 -9.17 3.49
CA TYR A 57 14.28 -8.78 2.43
C TYR A 57 14.74 -7.46 1.82
N HIS A 58 15.09 -7.47 0.53
CA HIS A 58 15.74 -6.33 -0.09
C HIS A 58 15.23 -6.06 -1.49
N TYR A 59 14.66 -4.88 -1.71
CA TYR A 59 14.31 -4.40 -3.04
C TYR A 59 15.53 -3.97 -3.84
N TYR A 60 15.47 -4.12 -5.16
CA TYR A 60 16.39 -3.48 -6.07
C TYR A 60 15.66 -2.93 -7.29
N GLY A 61 16.18 -1.88 -7.87
CA GLY A 61 15.59 -1.18 -9.00
C GLY A 61 15.64 0.32 -8.82
N VAL A 62 14.82 1.02 -9.59
CA VAL A 62 14.75 2.48 -9.60
C VAL A 62 13.41 2.91 -9.03
N GLY A 63 13.45 3.49 -7.84
CA GLY A 63 12.30 4.11 -7.20
C GLY A 63 12.16 5.60 -7.53
N ASP A 64 11.07 6.21 -7.09
CA ASP A 64 10.74 7.62 -7.18
C ASP A 64 10.49 8.14 -8.61
N THR A 65 11.45 8.03 -9.49
CA THR A 65 11.32 8.49 -10.88
C THR A 65 10.61 7.49 -11.80
N GLY A 66 10.24 6.35 -11.29
CA GLY A 66 9.74 5.21 -12.06
C GLY A 66 10.84 4.58 -12.93
N GLY A 67 10.78 3.30 -13.13
CA GLY A 67 11.72 2.62 -13.98
C GLY A 67 11.98 1.18 -13.56
N SER A 68 12.69 0.48 -14.42
CA SER A 68 13.12 -0.89 -14.22
C SER A 68 14.47 -0.94 -13.51
N PRO A 69 14.84 -2.10 -12.94
CA PRO A 69 16.22 -2.36 -12.57
C PRO A 69 17.14 -2.16 -13.77
N THR A 70 18.35 -1.66 -13.53
CA THR A 70 19.35 -1.56 -14.61
C THR A 70 19.77 -2.96 -15.08
N ILE A 71 20.18 -3.08 -16.35
CA ILE A 71 20.70 -4.33 -16.90
C ILE A 71 21.84 -4.88 -16.05
N GLN A 72 22.71 -3.99 -15.56
CA GLN A 72 23.82 -4.37 -14.67
C GLN A 72 23.31 -4.97 -13.36
N SER A 73 22.30 -4.36 -12.71
CA SER A 73 21.71 -4.91 -11.49
C SER A 73 21.10 -6.30 -11.72
N VAL A 74 20.38 -6.48 -12.83
CA VAL A 74 19.81 -7.80 -13.18
C VAL A 74 20.88 -8.84 -13.35
N ARG A 75 21.96 -8.53 -14.10
CA ARG A 75 23.10 -9.44 -14.30
C ARG A 75 23.81 -9.78 -12.98
N THR A 76 23.98 -8.80 -12.12
CA THR A 76 24.55 -8.99 -10.79
C THR A 76 23.73 -9.97 -9.95
N VAL A 77 22.41 -9.79 -9.91
CA VAL A 77 21.50 -10.71 -9.21
C VAL A 77 21.54 -12.11 -9.83
N GLN A 78 21.42 -12.22 -11.16
CA GLN A 78 21.49 -13.51 -11.87
C GLN A 78 22.78 -14.28 -11.55
N LYS A 79 23.93 -13.61 -11.58
CA LYS A 79 25.24 -14.18 -11.21
C LYS A 79 25.23 -14.65 -9.76
N SER A 80 24.74 -13.80 -8.85
CA SER A 80 24.77 -14.07 -7.41
C SER A 80 23.85 -15.21 -6.98
N VAL A 81 22.71 -15.39 -7.67
CA VAL A 81 21.80 -16.53 -7.44
C VAL A 81 22.48 -17.89 -7.75
N LEU A 82 23.43 -17.89 -8.68
CA LEU A 82 24.18 -19.09 -9.09
C LEU A 82 25.50 -19.26 -8.33
N SER A 83 25.85 -18.31 -7.46
CA SER A 83 27.10 -18.35 -6.71
C SER A 83 26.96 -19.15 -5.41
N ASP A 84 28.09 -19.62 -4.88
CA ASP A 84 28.23 -20.48 -3.72
C ASP A 84 28.78 -19.74 -2.47
N GLY A 85 28.60 -18.43 -2.40
CA GLY A 85 29.04 -17.63 -1.27
C GLY A 85 28.28 -17.92 0.03
N PRO A 86 28.72 -17.34 1.16
CA PRO A 86 28.10 -17.57 2.46
C PRO A 86 26.66 -17.08 2.56
N VAL A 87 26.23 -16.14 1.68
CA VAL A 87 24.86 -15.62 1.64
C VAL A 87 24.11 -16.22 0.44
N ARG A 88 23.07 -16.95 0.71
CA ARG A 88 22.20 -17.47 -0.35
C ARG A 88 21.34 -16.34 -0.93
N ILE A 89 21.50 -16.05 -2.20
CA ILE A 89 20.71 -15.06 -2.91
C ILE A 89 19.54 -15.72 -3.62
N ILE A 90 18.34 -15.17 -3.43
CA ILE A 90 17.11 -15.63 -4.08
C ILE A 90 16.48 -14.42 -4.77
N SER A 91 16.23 -14.52 -6.06
CA SER A 91 15.36 -13.58 -6.76
C SER A 91 13.93 -14.11 -6.68
N ALA A 92 13.06 -13.38 -6.02
CA ALA A 92 11.73 -13.87 -5.68
C ALA A 92 10.65 -12.81 -5.94
N GLU A 93 9.41 -13.27 -6.01
CA GLU A 93 8.24 -12.40 -5.97
C GLU A 93 8.14 -11.69 -4.60
N THR A 94 7.50 -10.54 -4.57
CA THR A 94 7.43 -9.67 -3.39
C THR A 94 6.75 -10.31 -2.19
N ASP A 95 5.88 -11.27 -2.39
CA ASP A 95 5.15 -11.97 -1.32
C ASP A 95 5.82 -13.28 -0.87
N ARG A 96 6.90 -13.70 -1.53
CA ARG A 96 7.55 -14.99 -1.26
C ARG A 96 7.99 -15.14 0.18
N MET A 97 8.67 -14.16 0.72
CA MET A 97 9.14 -14.20 2.11
C MET A 97 7.97 -14.40 3.09
N PHE A 98 6.88 -13.66 2.91
CA PHE A 98 5.69 -13.77 3.77
C PHE A 98 5.05 -15.14 3.70
N LYS A 99 5.04 -15.77 2.52
CA LYS A 99 4.55 -17.14 2.34
C LYS A 99 5.46 -18.19 2.99
N ASP A 100 6.77 -17.96 2.98
CA ASP A 100 7.75 -18.88 3.58
C ASP A 100 7.66 -18.90 5.12
N TYR A 101 7.06 -17.86 5.74
CA TYR A 101 6.79 -17.78 7.18
C TYR A 101 5.38 -18.26 7.58
N LEU A 102 4.62 -18.87 6.70
CA LEU A 102 3.32 -19.45 7.04
C LEU A 102 3.49 -20.90 7.57
N PRO A 103 2.73 -21.32 8.60
CA PRO A 103 1.82 -20.48 9.40
C PRO A 103 2.58 -19.60 10.41
N TYR A 104 2.09 -18.40 10.64
CA TYR A 104 2.79 -17.41 11.48
C TYR A 104 2.89 -17.82 12.96
N GLU A 105 2.02 -18.72 13.42
CA GLU A 105 2.01 -19.29 14.77
C GLU A 105 3.27 -20.09 15.09
N ASP A 106 3.94 -20.61 14.06
CA ASP A 106 5.18 -21.38 14.20
C ASP A 106 6.40 -20.46 14.48
N HIS A 107 6.21 -19.14 14.42
CA HIS A 107 7.27 -18.15 14.59
C HIS A 107 7.00 -17.19 15.78
N PRO A 108 6.81 -17.70 17.02
CA PRO A 108 6.42 -16.90 18.17
C PRO A 108 7.51 -15.89 18.61
N ASP A 109 8.76 -16.12 18.22
CA ASP A 109 9.93 -15.31 18.60
C ASP A 109 10.11 -14.09 17.69
N LEU A 110 9.32 -13.95 16.62
CA LEU A 110 9.37 -12.77 15.78
C LEU A 110 8.96 -11.51 16.55
N PRO A 111 9.71 -10.41 16.43
CA PRO A 111 9.41 -9.18 17.15
C PRO A 111 8.08 -8.59 16.70
N VAL A 112 7.39 -7.90 17.63
CA VAL A 112 6.07 -7.33 17.41
C VAL A 112 6.10 -5.82 17.63
N TRP A 113 5.61 -5.06 16.64
CA TRP A 113 5.32 -3.63 16.75
C TRP A 113 3.83 -3.41 17.03
N LYS A 114 3.50 -2.68 18.11
CA LYS A 114 2.12 -2.44 18.59
C LYS A 114 1.71 -0.97 18.53
N SER A 115 2.11 -0.25 17.52
CA SER A 115 1.83 1.17 17.41
C SER A 115 1.60 1.56 15.97
N GLU A 116 1.20 2.81 15.75
CA GLU A 116 1.05 3.38 14.41
C GLU A 116 2.40 3.46 13.68
N LEU A 117 2.34 3.43 12.35
CA LEU A 117 3.47 3.69 11.46
C LEU A 117 3.50 5.18 11.13
N LEU A 118 4.00 5.99 12.07
CA LEU A 118 3.98 7.44 11.94
C LEU A 118 5.08 7.96 11.00
N MET A 119 4.74 8.99 10.25
CA MET A 119 5.68 9.89 9.61
C MET A 119 5.92 11.07 10.56
N ASP A 120 7.08 11.14 11.21
CA ASP A 120 7.39 12.18 12.21
C ASP A 120 8.36 13.24 11.69
N VAL A 121 9.05 12.99 10.60
CA VAL A 121 10.02 13.90 9.98
C VAL A 121 9.67 14.16 8.53
N HIS A 122 9.60 13.10 7.72
CA HIS A 122 9.32 13.20 6.30
C HIS A 122 7.82 13.18 6.02
N ALA A 123 7.35 14.10 5.19
CA ALA A 123 5.97 14.15 4.67
C ALA A 123 4.85 14.30 5.72
N THR A 124 5.14 14.71 6.96
CA THR A 124 4.11 14.94 7.99
C THR A 124 3.04 15.95 7.55
N GLY A 125 3.39 16.93 6.71
CA GLY A 125 2.44 17.87 6.11
C GLY A 125 1.34 17.20 5.27
N CYS A 126 1.54 15.99 4.77
CA CYS A 126 0.55 15.25 4.01
C CYS A 126 -0.70 14.90 4.82
N TYR A 127 -0.62 14.84 6.14
CA TYR A 127 -1.78 14.60 7.01
C TYR A 127 -2.83 15.72 6.94
N THR A 128 -2.41 16.94 6.67
CA THR A 128 -3.29 18.13 6.72
C THR A 128 -3.34 18.93 5.42
N SER A 129 -2.34 18.75 4.54
CA SER A 129 -2.28 19.46 3.27
C SER A 129 -3.51 19.17 2.41
N GLN A 130 -4.07 20.20 1.75
CA GLN A 130 -5.30 20.09 0.97
C GLN A 130 -6.44 19.42 1.76
N ALA A 131 -6.78 19.97 2.91
CA ALA A 131 -7.77 19.40 3.84
C ALA A 131 -9.12 19.09 3.17
N ALA A 132 -9.52 19.84 2.12
CA ALA A 132 -10.71 19.58 1.33
C ALA A 132 -10.69 18.19 0.68
N MET A 133 -9.53 17.74 0.19
CA MET A 133 -9.38 16.38 -0.39
C MET A 133 -9.69 15.29 0.65
N LYS A 134 -9.16 15.44 1.86
CA LYS A 134 -9.43 14.50 2.96
C LYS A 134 -10.91 14.50 3.34
N LEU A 135 -11.52 15.66 3.38
CA LEU A 135 -12.95 15.81 3.67
C LEU A 135 -13.82 15.16 2.59
N PHE A 136 -13.53 15.42 1.32
CA PHE A 136 -14.29 14.86 0.19
C PHE A 136 -14.08 13.35 0.11
N ASN A 137 -12.85 12.86 0.28
CA ASN A 137 -12.58 11.44 0.36
C ASN A 137 -13.45 10.76 1.45
N ARG A 138 -13.46 11.30 2.67
CA ARG A 138 -14.27 10.74 3.76
C ARG A 138 -15.76 10.75 3.48
N ARG A 139 -16.26 11.81 2.87
CA ARG A 139 -17.68 11.91 2.47
C ARG A 139 -18.03 10.91 1.38
N ASN A 140 -17.15 10.73 0.39
CA ASN A 140 -17.34 9.72 -0.65
C ASN A 140 -17.35 8.31 -0.08
N GLU A 141 -16.43 7.97 0.85
CA GLU A 141 -16.45 6.67 1.53
C GLU A 141 -17.81 6.37 2.16
N LEU A 142 -18.36 7.32 2.91
CA LEU A 142 -19.64 7.13 3.61
C LEU A 142 -20.81 7.05 2.65
N LEU A 143 -20.83 7.89 1.60
CA LEU A 143 -21.89 7.90 0.60
C LEU A 143 -21.84 6.66 -0.30
N ALA A 144 -20.65 6.20 -0.66
CA ALA A 144 -20.48 4.99 -1.47
C ALA A 144 -21.07 3.76 -0.77
N ASP A 145 -20.70 3.55 0.50
CA ASP A 145 -21.24 2.44 1.30
C ASP A 145 -22.77 2.53 1.42
N ALA A 146 -23.31 3.70 1.72
CA ALA A 146 -24.76 3.90 1.83
C ALA A 146 -25.48 3.69 0.49
N ALA A 147 -24.92 4.18 -0.62
CA ALA A 147 -25.46 4.03 -1.96
C ALA A 147 -25.50 2.56 -2.41
N GLU A 148 -24.39 1.85 -2.22
CA GLU A 148 -24.29 0.43 -2.56
C GLU A 148 -25.31 -0.40 -1.78
N ARG A 149 -25.38 -0.24 -0.46
CA ARG A 149 -26.32 -0.97 0.40
C ARG A 149 -27.76 -0.68 0.04
N SER A 150 -28.12 0.59 -0.15
CA SER A 150 -29.49 0.96 -0.54
C SER A 150 -29.89 0.43 -1.91
N ALA A 151 -28.95 0.46 -2.89
CA ALA A 151 -29.17 -0.08 -4.22
C ALA A 151 -29.35 -1.60 -4.21
N VAL A 152 -28.57 -2.34 -3.45
CA VAL A 152 -28.72 -3.80 -3.28
C VAL A 152 -30.05 -4.13 -2.64
N ILE A 153 -30.50 -3.41 -1.61
CA ILE A 153 -31.79 -3.63 -0.95
C ILE A 153 -32.95 -3.36 -1.92
N ALA A 154 -32.86 -2.26 -2.69
CA ALA A 154 -33.91 -1.91 -3.65
C ALA A 154 -34.03 -2.93 -4.80
N ASP A 155 -32.91 -3.41 -5.31
CA ASP A 155 -32.85 -4.45 -6.34
C ASP A 155 -33.42 -5.78 -5.82
N TRP A 156 -32.98 -6.20 -4.63
CA TRP A 156 -33.48 -7.42 -3.98
C TRP A 156 -34.96 -7.38 -3.68
N ALA A 157 -35.49 -6.21 -3.31
CA ALA A 157 -36.92 -5.99 -3.08
C ALA A 157 -37.76 -5.84 -4.40
N GLY A 158 -37.09 -5.79 -5.54
CA GLY A 158 -37.72 -5.61 -6.84
C GLY A 158 -38.30 -4.21 -7.10
N THR A 159 -37.90 -3.21 -6.30
CA THR A 159 -38.39 -1.84 -6.40
C THR A 159 -37.57 -0.97 -7.37
N SER A 160 -36.29 -1.30 -7.57
CA SER A 160 -35.41 -0.61 -8.52
C SER A 160 -34.25 -1.57 -8.92
N SER A 161 -33.80 -1.45 -10.18
CA SER A 161 -32.63 -2.23 -10.65
C SER A 161 -31.33 -1.66 -10.11
N TYR A 162 -30.37 -2.54 -9.82
CA TYR A 162 -29.02 -2.14 -9.37
C TYR A 162 -28.28 -1.34 -10.45
N PRO A 163 -27.91 -0.08 -10.22
CA PRO A 163 -27.36 0.82 -11.23
C PRO A 163 -25.83 0.64 -11.40
N LYS A 164 -25.40 -0.56 -11.84
CA LYS A 164 -24.01 -0.99 -11.89
C LYS A 164 -23.08 -0.01 -12.62
N GLU A 165 -23.46 0.43 -13.82
CA GLU A 165 -22.58 1.30 -14.63
C GLU A 165 -22.38 2.66 -13.96
N PHE A 166 -23.46 3.22 -13.41
CA PHE A 166 -23.43 4.51 -12.74
C PHE A 166 -22.59 4.47 -11.44
N LEU A 167 -22.73 3.42 -10.65
CA LEU A 167 -21.90 3.18 -9.48
C LEU A 167 -20.44 2.95 -9.88
N THR A 168 -20.19 2.19 -10.94
CA THR A 168 -18.83 1.95 -11.43
C THR A 168 -18.12 3.26 -11.84
N ASP A 169 -18.81 4.19 -12.50
CA ASP A 169 -18.24 5.50 -12.84
C ASP A 169 -17.95 6.33 -11.59
N ALA A 170 -18.88 6.35 -10.63
CA ALA A 170 -18.68 7.04 -9.36
C ALA A 170 -17.46 6.50 -8.58
N TRP A 171 -17.34 5.18 -8.49
CA TRP A 171 -16.21 4.52 -7.84
C TRP A 171 -14.88 4.81 -8.54
N LYS A 172 -14.82 4.77 -9.86
CA LYS A 172 -13.59 5.08 -10.61
C LYS A 172 -13.11 6.49 -10.33
N ARG A 173 -14.02 7.48 -10.33
CA ARG A 173 -13.69 8.87 -10.01
C ARG A 173 -13.16 8.99 -8.58
N PHE A 174 -13.86 8.41 -7.62
CA PHE A 174 -13.48 8.47 -6.21
C PHE A 174 -12.13 7.81 -5.95
N ILE A 175 -11.93 6.57 -6.41
CA ILE A 175 -10.69 5.81 -6.17
C ILE A 175 -9.50 6.46 -6.86
N TRP A 176 -9.69 7.10 -8.02
CA TRP A 176 -8.63 7.81 -8.71
C TRP A 176 -7.95 8.85 -7.81
N HIS A 177 -8.72 9.57 -7.00
CA HIS A 177 -8.22 10.63 -6.14
C HIS A 177 -7.64 10.14 -4.80
N GLN A 178 -7.63 8.83 -4.57
CA GLN A 178 -6.83 8.20 -3.51
C GLN A 178 -5.36 8.00 -3.91
N PHE A 179 -4.98 8.42 -5.11
CA PHE A 179 -3.58 8.46 -5.55
C PHE A 179 -2.71 9.26 -4.57
N HIS A 180 -1.49 8.73 -4.31
CA HIS A 180 -0.65 9.24 -3.21
C HIS A 180 -0.25 10.71 -3.32
N ASP A 181 -0.20 11.32 -4.51
CA ASP A 181 0.05 12.75 -4.68
C ASP A 181 -1.21 13.60 -4.66
N ASP A 182 -2.39 12.99 -4.70
CA ASP A 182 -3.65 13.72 -4.70
C ASP A 182 -4.23 13.82 -3.28
N ILE A 183 -4.52 12.70 -2.63
CA ILE A 183 -5.06 12.70 -1.26
C ILE A 183 -4.09 13.28 -0.23
N THR A 184 -2.79 13.17 -0.47
CA THR A 184 -1.75 13.74 0.39
C THR A 184 -1.62 15.26 0.27
N GLY A 185 -2.12 15.87 -0.79
CA GLY A 185 -2.00 17.30 -1.01
C GLY A 185 -0.66 17.72 -1.64
N THR A 186 0.06 16.83 -2.30
CA THR A 186 1.40 17.07 -2.86
C THR A 186 1.42 17.36 -4.36
N SER A 187 0.27 17.30 -5.02
CA SER A 187 0.12 17.73 -6.42
C SER A 187 0.20 19.26 -6.59
N ILE A 188 0.36 19.71 -7.83
CA ILE A 188 0.33 21.14 -8.15
C ILE A 188 -1.08 21.72 -7.92
N PRO A 189 -1.21 23.02 -7.57
CA PRO A 189 -2.50 23.64 -7.27
C PRO A 189 -3.57 23.44 -8.35
N ARG A 190 -3.18 23.49 -9.62
CA ARG A 190 -4.11 23.29 -10.74
C ARG A 190 -4.72 21.88 -10.79
N ALA A 191 -4.02 20.86 -10.31
CA ALA A 191 -4.56 19.51 -10.25
C ALA A 191 -5.81 19.45 -9.36
N TYR A 192 -5.82 20.21 -8.26
CA TYR A 192 -6.93 20.21 -7.30
C TYR A 192 -8.21 20.85 -7.83
N GLU A 193 -8.13 21.71 -8.85
CA GLU A 193 -9.32 22.22 -9.54
C GLU A 193 -10.11 21.06 -10.19
N PHE A 194 -9.40 20.08 -10.73
CA PHE A 194 -10.00 18.88 -11.33
C PHE A 194 -10.38 17.85 -10.26
N SER A 195 -9.49 17.61 -9.31
CA SER A 195 -9.70 16.62 -8.23
C SER A 195 -10.94 16.96 -7.41
N TRP A 196 -11.11 18.21 -7.00
CA TRP A 196 -12.31 18.63 -6.26
C TRP A 196 -13.57 18.48 -7.08
N ASN A 197 -13.54 18.79 -8.38
CA ASN A 197 -14.68 18.61 -9.26
C ASN A 197 -15.07 17.13 -9.36
N ASP A 198 -14.12 16.24 -9.56
CA ASP A 198 -14.38 14.81 -9.67
C ASP A 198 -14.87 14.19 -8.36
N GLU A 199 -14.31 14.60 -7.23
CA GLU A 199 -14.78 14.21 -5.90
C GLU A 199 -16.23 14.65 -5.65
N LEU A 200 -16.59 15.88 -6.03
CA LEU A 200 -17.96 16.40 -5.91
C LEU A 200 -18.95 15.68 -6.86
N LEU A 201 -18.52 15.35 -8.08
CA LEU A 201 -19.32 14.58 -9.02
C LEU A 201 -19.56 13.15 -8.50
N SER A 202 -18.54 12.53 -7.93
CA SER A 202 -18.65 11.22 -7.31
C SER A 202 -19.65 11.23 -6.14
N MET A 203 -19.52 12.19 -5.23
CA MET A 203 -20.49 12.38 -4.13
C MET A 203 -21.93 12.56 -4.64
N LYS A 204 -22.12 13.38 -5.69
CA LYS A 204 -23.43 13.57 -6.31
C LYS A 204 -23.98 12.26 -6.86
N HIS A 205 -23.14 11.45 -7.53
CA HIS A 205 -23.56 10.17 -8.07
C HIS A 205 -23.99 9.21 -6.97
N PHE A 206 -23.20 9.03 -5.93
CA PHE A 206 -23.57 8.18 -4.79
C PHE A 206 -24.84 8.68 -4.07
N ALA A 207 -24.94 9.99 -3.84
CA ALA A 207 -26.12 10.57 -3.23
C ALA A 207 -27.40 10.35 -4.07
N ASN A 208 -27.30 10.47 -5.40
CA ASN A 208 -28.42 10.21 -6.30
C ASN A 208 -28.85 8.74 -6.23
N VAL A 209 -27.91 7.79 -6.27
CA VAL A 209 -28.23 6.36 -6.15
C VAL A 209 -28.96 6.09 -4.83
N MET A 210 -28.41 6.60 -3.72
CA MET A 210 -29.04 6.43 -2.41
C MET A 210 -30.46 7.02 -2.38
N THR A 211 -30.65 8.24 -2.91
CA THR A 211 -31.95 8.91 -2.94
C THR A 211 -32.97 8.13 -3.77
N ILE A 212 -32.60 7.68 -4.96
CA ILE A 212 -33.47 6.90 -5.84
C ILE A 212 -33.82 5.56 -5.18
N SER A 213 -32.84 4.87 -4.64
CA SER A 213 -33.04 3.55 -4.02
C SER A 213 -33.95 3.63 -2.79
N VAL A 214 -33.78 4.64 -1.94
CA VAL A 214 -34.62 4.86 -0.75
C VAL A 214 -36.01 5.33 -1.17
N GLY A 215 -36.12 6.26 -2.13
CA GLY A 215 -37.40 6.75 -2.65
C GLY A 215 -38.25 5.68 -3.35
N ALA A 216 -37.64 4.60 -3.81
CA ALA A 216 -38.35 3.48 -4.42
C ALA A 216 -39.24 2.67 -3.45
N PHE A 217 -39.12 2.93 -2.14
CA PHE A 217 -39.97 2.33 -1.09
C PHE A 217 -41.08 3.27 -0.60
N SER A 218 -41.17 4.48 -1.15
CA SER A 218 -42.22 5.45 -0.82
C SER A 218 -43.35 5.34 -1.81
#